data_6450c73e340302703d4642dd56b3a39d
#
_entry.id   6450c73e340302703d4642dd56b3a39d
#
_cell.length_a   1.000
_cell.length_b   1.000
_cell.length_c   1.000
_cell.angle_alpha   90.00
_cell.angle_beta   90.00
_cell.angle_gamma   90.00
#
_symmetry.space_group_name_H-M   'P 1'
#
loop_
_entity.id
_entity.type
_entity.pdbx_description
1 polymer ?
#
loop_
_entity_poly.entity_id
_entity_poly.type
_entity_poly.pdbx_seq_one_letter_code
_entity_poly.pdbx_strand_id
1 'polypeptide(L)'
;MLRKATEEDLSALVALRCKAAGTNRADAAGWLQNVAGLENILVLEKSGQPPAAMLAAVPVEYGQHHGIWLCGAAGAQGVPLDRLLPKWIESCLRAYGASGFDFAVMTSDSTQNAQTLKALGFSGQLPLRVLQTPIRRDLLAQAVFDSLTVHKLVEMRHIYQPGCICLPEQAMNEIMTQLYRRGLTVVSNRRGYGLYYTRGDTLQFLELQADNDHCADLLLQAAREKTGAQNARILLAENQTLHLGAGRRCGYGMIAFLGRPFPTTDAYFRMLL
;
A
#
# COMPACT_ATOMS: atom_id res chain seq x y z
N MET A 1 22.08 -18.80 -3.87
CA MET A 1 21.64 -18.61 -5.26
C MET A 1 20.36 -17.80 -5.24
N LEU A 2 20.12 -16.93 -6.23
CA LEU A 2 18.87 -16.18 -6.36
C LEU A 2 17.98 -16.88 -7.38
N ARG A 3 16.73 -17.18 -7.01
CA ARG A 3 15.74 -17.81 -7.90
C ARG A 3 14.32 -17.34 -7.56
N LYS A 4 13.35 -17.66 -8.40
CA LYS A 4 11.93 -17.51 -8.07
C LYS A 4 11.51 -18.56 -7.04
N ALA A 5 10.52 -18.20 -6.22
CA ALA A 5 9.92 -19.12 -5.27
C ALA A 5 9.10 -20.21 -5.97
N THR A 6 8.96 -21.34 -5.30
CA THR A 6 8.11 -22.46 -5.69
C THR A 6 7.14 -22.83 -4.55
N GLU A 7 6.19 -23.71 -4.81
CA GLU A 7 5.25 -24.20 -3.78
C GLU A 7 5.98 -24.86 -2.59
N GLU A 8 7.11 -25.50 -2.83
CA GLU A 8 7.92 -26.14 -1.78
C GLU A 8 8.47 -25.11 -0.78
N ASP A 9 8.68 -23.86 -1.21
CA ASP A 9 9.20 -22.79 -0.36
C ASP A 9 8.16 -22.20 0.57
N LEU A 10 6.87 -22.41 0.30
CA LEU A 10 5.77 -21.67 0.95
C LEU A 10 5.87 -21.70 2.48
N SER A 11 6.17 -22.86 3.06
CA SER A 11 6.28 -23.00 4.53
C SER A 11 7.38 -22.13 5.13
N ALA A 12 8.54 -22.07 4.48
CA ALA A 12 9.67 -21.23 4.90
C ALA A 12 9.37 -19.75 4.71
N LEU A 13 8.76 -19.39 3.58
CA LEU A 13 8.35 -18.01 3.27
C LEU A 13 7.31 -17.48 4.27
N VAL A 14 6.32 -18.31 4.64
CA VAL A 14 5.35 -17.98 5.70
C VAL A 14 6.07 -17.66 7.01
N ALA A 15 7.05 -18.46 7.41
CA ALA A 15 7.81 -18.19 8.63
C ALA A 15 8.60 -16.88 8.56
N LEU A 16 9.24 -16.58 7.43
CA LEU A 16 9.95 -15.31 7.20
C LEU A 16 8.98 -14.13 7.26
N ARG A 17 7.84 -14.23 6.59
CA ARG A 17 6.82 -13.17 6.54
C ARG A 17 6.19 -12.90 7.89
N CYS A 18 5.83 -13.94 8.65
CA CYS A 18 5.29 -13.81 10.02
C CYS A 18 6.25 -13.00 10.90
N LYS A 19 7.53 -13.33 10.86
CA LYS A 19 8.55 -12.65 11.66
C LYS A 19 8.76 -11.20 11.24
N ALA A 20 8.83 -10.93 9.94
CA ALA A 20 9.09 -9.59 9.40
C ALA A 20 7.90 -8.65 9.55
N ALA A 21 6.68 -9.13 9.35
CA ALA A 21 5.47 -8.31 9.37
C ALA A 21 4.68 -8.38 10.68
N GLY A 22 5.06 -9.23 11.64
CA GLY A 22 4.32 -9.43 12.88
C GLY A 22 2.90 -9.98 12.67
N THR A 23 2.69 -10.77 11.60
CA THR A 23 1.38 -11.32 11.23
C THR A 23 1.25 -12.78 11.61
N ASN A 24 0.00 -13.29 11.67
CA ASN A 24 -0.24 -14.72 11.84
C ASN A 24 0.05 -15.51 10.56
N ARG A 25 0.10 -16.85 10.68
CA ARG A 25 0.44 -17.74 9.55
C ARG A 25 -0.58 -17.68 8.40
N ALA A 26 -1.87 -17.54 8.71
CA ALA A 26 -2.92 -17.49 7.69
C ALA A 26 -2.82 -16.20 6.85
N ASP A 27 -2.65 -15.04 7.50
CA ASP A 27 -2.46 -13.76 6.81
C ASP A 27 -1.15 -13.74 6.00
N ALA A 28 -0.08 -14.33 6.55
CA ALA A 28 1.20 -14.46 5.83
C ALA A 28 1.06 -15.33 4.58
N ALA A 29 0.41 -16.49 4.69
CA ALA A 29 0.16 -17.39 3.55
C ALA A 29 -0.73 -16.73 2.49
N GLY A 30 -1.84 -16.10 2.90
CA GLY A 30 -2.72 -15.37 2.01
C GLY A 30 -1.99 -14.23 1.27
N TRP A 31 -1.12 -13.49 1.97
CA TRP A 31 -0.31 -12.46 1.33
C TRP A 31 0.65 -13.02 0.28
N LEU A 32 1.36 -14.13 0.61
CA LEU A 32 2.30 -14.75 -0.31
C LEU A 32 1.62 -15.32 -1.56
N GLN A 33 0.46 -15.95 -1.41
CA GLN A 33 -0.24 -16.63 -2.49
C GLN A 33 -1.12 -15.68 -3.32
N ASN A 34 -1.81 -14.72 -2.67
CA ASN A 34 -2.85 -13.93 -3.32
C ASN A 34 -2.45 -12.46 -3.54
N VAL A 35 -1.54 -11.90 -2.72
CA VAL A 35 -1.04 -10.52 -2.94
C VAL A 35 0.22 -10.53 -3.77
N ALA A 36 1.23 -11.28 -3.35
CA ALA A 36 2.50 -11.33 -4.07
C ALA A 36 2.42 -12.25 -5.30
N GLY A 37 1.84 -13.45 -5.15
CA GLY A 37 1.99 -14.54 -6.09
C GLY A 37 3.39 -15.17 -5.97
N LEU A 38 3.49 -16.48 -5.80
CA LEU A 38 4.79 -17.14 -5.60
C LEU A 38 5.75 -16.89 -6.77
N GLU A 39 5.23 -16.82 -7.98
CA GLU A 39 5.98 -16.55 -9.22
C GLU A 39 6.63 -15.15 -9.24
N ASN A 40 6.16 -14.22 -8.40
CA ASN A 40 6.68 -12.86 -8.26
C ASN A 40 7.62 -12.71 -7.06
N ILE A 41 7.84 -13.79 -6.30
CA ILE A 41 8.74 -13.78 -5.14
C ILE A 41 10.10 -14.29 -5.53
N LEU A 42 11.11 -13.50 -5.26
CA LEU A 42 12.50 -13.89 -5.37
C LEU A 42 13.01 -14.38 -4.02
N VAL A 43 13.75 -15.48 -4.01
CA VAL A 43 14.32 -16.07 -2.80
C VAL A 43 15.83 -16.19 -2.88
N LEU A 44 16.48 -15.99 -1.74
CA LEU A 44 17.89 -16.29 -1.55
C LEU A 44 18.01 -17.66 -0.88
N GLU A 45 18.59 -18.58 -1.59
CA GLU A 45 18.82 -19.96 -1.16
C GLU A 45 20.31 -20.26 -1.00
N LYS A 46 20.67 -20.98 0.06
CA LYS A 46 21.93 -21.73 0.13
C LYS A 46 21.63 -23.16 -0.30
N SER A 47 22.51 -23.75 -1.14
CA SER A 47 22.31 -25.08 -1.71
C SER A 47 21.75 -26.08 -0.71
N GLY A 48 20.58 -26.66 -1.02
CA GLY A 48 19.92 -27.68 -0.20
C GLY A 48 19.29 -27.17 1.11
N GLN A 49 19.18 -25.86 1.32
CA GLN A 49 18.55 -25.28 2.50
C GLN A 49 17.28 -24.48 2.12
N PRO A 50 16.31 -24.35 3.04
CA PRO A 50 15.16 -23.48 2.82
C PRO A 50 15.57 -22.02 2.52
N PRO A 51 14.70 -21.24 1.85
CA PRO A 51 14.95 -19.83 1.59
C PRO A 51 15.38 -19.06 2.83
N ALA A 52 16.54 -18.40 2.73
CA ALA A 52 17.10 -17.59 3.82
C ALA A 52 16.62 -16.13 3.78
N ALA A 53 16.14 -15.66 2.62
CA ALA A 53 15.53 -14.33 2.46
C ALA A 53 14.58 -14.32 1.27
N MET A 54 13.69 -13.33 1.26
CA MET A 54 12.73 -13.11 0.17
C MET A 54 12.55 -11.62 -0.14
N LEU A 55 12.13 -11.33 -1.39
CA LEU A 55 11.68 -10.03 -1.88
C LEU A 55 10.58 -10.28 -2.92
N ALA A 56 9.45 -9.61 -2.82
CA ALA A 56 8.39 -9.68 -3.83
C ALA A 56 8.48 -8.52 -4.82
N ALA A 57 8.19 -8.80 -6.10
CA ALA A 57 8.07 -7.84 -7.18
C ALA A 57 6.66 -7.98 -7.78
N VAL A 58 5.68 -7.37 -7.13
CA VAL A 58 4.26 -7.52 -7.46
C VAL A 58 3.90 -6.62 -8.65
N PRO A 59 3.27 -7.15 -9.72
CA PRO A 59 2.82 -6.32 -10.83
C PRO A 59 1.83 -5.26 -10.36
N VAL A 60 1.96 -4.04 -10.89
CA VAL A 60 1.07 -2.89 -10.65
C VAL A 60 0.86 -2.12 -11.95
N GLU A 61 -0.24 -1.36 -11.99
CA GLU A 61 -0.58 -0.55 -13.15
C GLU A 61 -0.76 0.92 -12.76
N TYR A 62 -0.35 1.83 -13.65
CA TYR A 62 -0.57 3.26 -13.59
C TYR A 62 -0.97 3.79 -14.97
N GLY A 63 -2.27 3.99 -15.19
CA GLY A 63 -2.80 4.30 -16.52
C GLY A 63 -2.48 3.19 -17.53
N GLN A 64 -1.68 3.52 -18.56
CA GLN A 64 -1.21 2.54 -19.55
C GLN A 64 0.19 1.96 -19.21
N HIS A 65 0.78 2.35 -18.11
CA HIS A 65 2.12 1.94 -17.72
C HIS A 65 2.08 0.69 -16.83
N HIS A 66 2.92 -0.28 -17.15
CA HIS A 66 3.09 -1.49 -16.38
C HIS A 66 4.30 -1.37 -15.46
N GLY A 67 4.10 -1.60 -14.18
CA GLY A 67 5.14 -1.47 -13.17
C GLY A 67 5.21 -2.65 -12.23
N ILE A 68 6.17 -2.58 -11.31
CA ILE A 68 6.31 -3.51 -10.20
C ILE A 68 6.32 -2.76 -8.87
N TRP A 69 5.66 -3.33 -7.88
CA TRP A 69 5.81 -2.93 -6.49
C TRP A 69 6.79 -3.87 -5.79
N LEU A 70 7.98 -3.36 -5.47
CA LEU A 70 8.98 -4.09 -4.70
C LEU A 70 8.64 -4.00 -3.21
N CYS A 71 8.34 -5.13 -2.59
CA CYS A 71 7.85 -5.17 -1.22
C CYS A 71 8.13 -6.50 -0.53
N GLY A 72 7.77 -6.60 0.75
CA GLY A 72 7.81 -7.87 1.49
C GLY A 72 9.21 -8.43 1.72
N ALA A 73 10.24 -7.58 1.69
CA ALA A 73 11.59 -8.02 2.01
C ALA A 73 11.64 -8.64 3.43
N ALA A 74 12.14 -9.85 3.54
CA ALA A 74 12.30 -10.56 4.80
C ALA A 74 13.53 -11.47 4.77
N GLY A 75 14.15 -11.68 5.93
CA GLY A 75 15.31 -12.56 6.05
C GLY A 75 15.32 -13.34 7.35
N ALA A 76 15.91 -14.53 7.30
CA ALA A 76 16.19 -15.33 8.46
C ALA A 76 17.21 -14.63 9.39
N GLN A 77 17.27 -15.06 10.63
CA GLN A 77 18.23 -14.51 11.58
C GLN A 77 19.67 -14.68 11.08
N GLY A 78 20.46 -13.61 11.14
CA GLY A 78 21.85 -13.59 10.67
C GLY A 78 22.02 -13.31 9.17
N VAL A 79 20.94 -13.10 8.41
CA VAL A 79 21.03 -12.64 7.04
C VAL A 79 21.18 -11.11 7.02
N PRO A 80 22.27 -10.55 6.46
CA PRO A 80 22.51 -9.11 6.40
C PRO A 80 21.66 -8.46 5.29
N LEU A 81 20.35 -8.32 5.52
CA LEU A 81 19.42 -7.76 4.52
C LEU A 81 19.80 -6.34 4.08
N ASP A 82 20.33 -5.51 4.97
CA ASP A 82 20.81 -4.16 4.71
C ASP A 82 21.86 -4.12 3.57
N ARG A 83 22.71 -5.14 3.48
CA ARG A 83 23.74 -5.26 2.44
C ARG A 83 23.27 -5.97 1.17
N LEU A 84 22.31 -6.88 1.31
CA LEU A 84 21.80 -7.70 0.20
C LEU A 84 20.72 -6.98 -0.59
N LEU A 85 19.82 -6.31 0.09
CA LEU A 85 18.62 -5.70 -0.50
C LEU A 85 18.94 -4.68 -1.61
N PRO A 86 19.93 -3.77 -1.46
CA PRO A 86 20.29 -2.85 -2.54
C PRO A 86 20.66 -3.56 -3.84
N LYS A 87 21.55 -4.54 -3.78
CA LYS A 87 21.99 -5.32 -4.95
C LYS A 87 20.84 -6.13 -5.56
N TRP A 88 19.94 -6.57 -4.72
CA TRP A 88 18.78 -7.34 -5.13
C TRP A 88 17.77 -6.47 -5.88
N ILE A 89 17.50 -5.27 -5.33
CA ILE A 89 16.69 -4.25 -5.99
C ILE A 89 17.29 -3.89 -7.36
N GLU A 90 18.57 -3.58 -7.45
CA GLU A 90 19.25 -3.29 -8.73
C GLU A 90 19.09 -4.40 -9.77
N SER A 91 19.20 -5.66 -9.34
CA SER A 91 18.97 -6.82 -10.20
C SER A 91 17.51 -6.89 -10.68
N CYS A 92 16.55 -6.62 -9.81
CA CYS A 92 15.13 -6.54 -10.18
C CYS A 92 14.88 -5.44 -11.20
N LEU A 93 15.36 -4.21 -10.93
CA LEU A 93 15.16 -3.06 -11.84
C LEU A 93 15.68 -3.37 -13.23
N ARG A 94 16.87 -3.95 -13.34
CA ARG A 94 17.44 -4.36 -14.64
C ARG A 94 16.63 -5.45 -15.32
N ALA A 95 16.25 -6.51 -14.60
CA ALA A 95 15.53 -7.65 -15.16
C ALA A 95 14.13 -7.23 -15.67
N TYR A 96 13.39 -6.48 -14.86
CA TYR A 96 12.05 -6.01 -15.23
C TYR A 96 12.09 -4.95 -16.32
N GLY A 97 13.08 -4.03 -16.31
CA GLY A 97 13.28 -3.09 -17.41
C GLY A 97 13.58 -3.79 -18.73
N ALA A 98 14.43 -4.81 -18.73
CA ALA A 98 14.69 -5.65 -19.91
C ALA A 98 13.44 -6.45 -20.38
N SER A 99 12.49 -6.70 -19.48
CA SER A 99 11.21 -7.38 -19.79
C SER A 99 10.11 -6.42 -20.22
N GLY A 100 10.40 -5.13 -20.39
CA GLY A 100 9.46 -4.14 -20.91
C GLY A 100 8.56 -3.49 -19.86
N PHE A 101 8.87 -3.61 -18.56
CA PHE A 101 8.18 -2.84 -17.53
C PHE A 101 8.66 -1.38 -17.54
N ASP A 102 7.72 -0.45 -17.28
CA ASP A 102 7.98 0.99 -17.37
C ASP A 102 8.53 1.57 -16.08
N PHE A 103 8.12 1.03 -14.91
CA PHE A 103 8.49 1.60 -13.61
C PHE A 103 8.51 0.57 -12.48
N ALA A 104 9.17 0.96 -11.40
CA ALA A 104 9.13 0.27 -10.13
C ALA A 104 8.74 1.24 -9.00
N VAL A 105 7.95 0.79 -8.03
CA VAL A 105 7.61 1.56 -6.83
C VAL A 105 8.00 0.82 -5.57
N MET A 106 8.40 1.58 -4.55
CA MET A 106 8.66 1.07 -3.20
C MET A 106 8.10 2.04 -2.15
N THR A 107 7.69 1.49 -1.01
CA THR A 107 7.40 2.33 0.17
C THR A 107 8.70 2.79 0.82
N SER A 108 8.69 4.02 1.33
CA SER A 108 9.81 4.63 2.06
C SER A 108 9.28 5.12 3.41
N ASP A 109 9.54 4.36 4.45
CA ASP A 109 9.07 4.61 5.81
C ASP A 109 9.98 5.52 6.63
N SER A 110 11.18 5.82 6.12
CA SER A 110 12.16 6.65 6.80
C SER A 110 13.03 7.46 5.82
N THR A 111 13.65 8.53 6.32
CA THR A 111 14.61 9.34 5.55
C THR A 111 15.81 8.51 5.08
N GLN A 112 16.28 7.59 5.92
CA GLN A 112 17.38 6.68 5.58
C GLN A 112 17.02 5.80 4.40
N ASN A 113 15.84 5.18 4.42
CA ASN A 113 15.35 4.35 3.33
C ASN A 113 15.18 5.18 2.03
N ALA A 114 14.63 6.41 2.14
CA ALA A 114 14.52 7.30 1.00
C ALA A 114 15.88 7.64 0.35
N GLN A 115 16.93 7.86 1.15
CA GLN A 115 18.27 8.09 0.63
C GLN A 115 18.84 6.87 -0.09
N THR A 116 18.67 5.68 0.50
CA THR A 116 19.08 4.41 -0.13
C THR A 116 18.35 4.19 -1.45
N LEU A 117 17.04 4.42 -1.48
CA LEU A 117 16.25 4.27 -2.70
C LEU A 117 16.67 5.28 -3.79
N LYS A 118 16.99 6.54 -3.42
CA LYS A 118 17.53 7.51 -4.37
C LYS A 118 18.83 7.04 -5.01
N ALA A 119 19.74 6.47 -4.22
CA ALA A 119 20.99 5.91 -4.73
C ALA A 119 20.76 4.73 -5.70
N LEU A 120 19.62 4.03 -5.57
CA LEU A 120 19.21 2.94 -6.44
C LEU A 120 18.38 3.39 -7.66
N GLY A 121 18.23 4.70 -7.89
CA GLY A 121 17.54 5.24 -9.06
C GLY A 121 16.05 5.59 -8.85
N PHE A 122 15.53 5.50 -7.63
CA PHE A 122 14.16 5.98 -7.34
C PHE A 122 14.16 7.51 -7.23
N SER A 123 13.92 8.18 -8.35
CA SER A 123 14.02 9.64 -8.47
C SER A 123 12.72 10.37 -8.14
N GLY A 124 11.57 9.77 -8.43
CA GLY A 124 10.27 10.37 -8.16
C GLY A 124 9.78 10.08 -6.74
N GLN A 125 9.11 11.05 -6.12
CA GLN A 125 8.46 10.89 -4.83
C GLN A 125 6.95 10.72 -5.00
N LEU A 126 6.37 9.82 -4.22
CA LEU A 126 4.93 9.56 -4.14
C LEU A 126 4.47 9.84 -2.70
N PRO A 127 4.34 11.14 -2.33
CA PRO A 127 4.03 11.53 -0.97
C PRO A 127 2.55 11.40 -0.65
N LEU A 128 2.24 11.36 0.64
CA LEU A 128 0.90 11.53 1.18
C LEU A 128 0.85 12.79 2.06
N ARG A 129 -0.35 13.27 2.35
CA ARG A 129 -0.63 14.25 3.40
C ARG A 129 -1.29 13.56 4.59
N VAL A 130 -0.84 13.89 5.78
CA VAL A 130 -1.46 13.46 7.03
C VAL A 130 -2.19 14.63 7.64
N LEU A 131 -3.50 14.58 7.69
CA LEU A 131 -4.35 15.53 8.37
C LEU A 131 -4.77 14.98 9.73
N GLN A 132 -4.66 15.79 10.77
CA GLN A 132 -5.27 15.54 12.09
C GLN A 132 -6.26 16.65 12.37
N THR A 133 -7.51 16.28 12.66
CA THR A 133 -8.58 17.25 12.85
C THR A 133 -9.60 16.75 13.86
N PRO A 134 -10.17 17.62 14.70
CA PRO A 134 -11.37 17.30 15.45
C PRO A 134 -12.54 17.08 14.48
N ILE A 135 -13.42 16.14 14.81
CA ILE A 135 -14.59 15.85 13.97
C ILE A 135 -15.75 16.77 14.40
N ARG A 136 -16.39 17.42 13.44
CA ARG A 136 -17.53 18.32 13.66
C ARG A 136 -18.73 17.59 14.27
N ARG A 137 -19.67 18.36 14.85
CA ARG A 137 -20.85 17.82 15.56
C ARG A 137 -22.17 18.39 15.05
N ASP A 138 -22.09 19.33 14.17
CA ASP A 138 -23.19 20.22 13.77
C ASP A 138 -23.82 19.82 12.42
N LEU A 139 -23.42 18.68 11.86
CA LEU A 139 -23.94 18.20 10.60
C LEU A 139 -24.96 17.08 10.80
N LEU A 140 -25.98 17.05 9.95
CA LEU A 140 -26.88 15.89 9.83
C LEU A 140 -26.24 14.89 8.86
N ALA A 141 -25.60 13.88 9.42
CA ALA A 141 -24.86 12.91 8.64
C ALA A 141 -25.73 11.68 8.31
N GLN A 142 -25.88 11.39 7.02
CA GLN A 142 -26.45 10.14 6.53
C GLN A 142 -25.37 9.35 5.80
N ALA A 143 -25.04 8.18 6.31
CA ALA A 143 -24.04 7.31 5.71
C ALA A 143 -24.41 5.85 5.95
N VAL A 144 -23.84 4.98 5.09
CA VAL A 144 -23.94 3.54 5.16
C VAL A 144 -22.63 2.97 5.68
N PHE A 145 -22.72 1.90 6.50
CA PHE A 145 -21.57 1.23 7.10
C PHE A 145 -21.54 -0.24 6.63
N ASP A 146 -21.51 -0.41 5.32
CA ASP A 146 -21.45 -1.72 4.68
C ASP A 146 -20.02 -2.12 4.33
N SER A 147 -19.84 -3.41 4.05
CA SER A 147 -18.62 -3.88 3.41
C SER A 147 -18.55 -3.35 1.97
N LEU A 148 -17.45 -2.75 1.61
CA LEU A 148 -17.17 -2.33 0.24
C LEU A 148 -16.55 -3.51 -0.51
N THR A 149 -17.14 -3.91 -1.64
CA THR A 149 -16.53 -4.92 -2.50
C THR A 149 -15.27 -4.33 -3.15
N VAL A 150 -14.30 -5.17 -3.47
CA VAL A 150 -13.05 -4.71 -4.11
C VAL A 150 -13.32 -4.06 -5.46
N HIS A 151 -14.20 -4.66 -6.26
CA HIS A 151 -14.62 -4.06 -7.53
C HIS A 151 -15.14 -2.62 -7.35
N LYS A 152 -16.02 -2.40 -6.38
CA LYS A 152 -16.54 -1.06 -6.08
C LYS A 152 -15.46 -0.12 -5.54
N LEU A 153 -14.53 -0.62 -4.73
CA LEU A 153 -13.40 0.18 -4.23
C LEU A 153 -12.50 0.63 -5.38
N VAL A 154 -12.16 -0.27 -6.31
CA VAL A 154 -11.33 0.06 -7.47
C VAL A 154 -12.02 1.07 -8.37
N GLU A 155 -13.32 0.86 -8.66
CA GLU A 155 -14.13 1.82 -9.43
C GLU A 155 -14.11 3.22 -8.78
N MET A 156 -14.38 3.31 -7.47
CA MET A 156 -14.39 4.59 -6.76
C MET A 156 -12.99 5.23 -6.71
N ARG A 157 -11.93 4.43 -6.58
CA ARG A 157 -10.57 4.96 -6.67
C ARG A 157 -10.30 5.60 -8.03
N HIS A 158 -10.70 4.99 -9.13
CA HIS A 158 -10.54 5.59 -10.46
C HIS A 158 -11.33 6.88 -10.64
N ILE A 159 -12.51 7.00 -10.01
CA ILE A 159 -13.31 8.23 -10.05
C ILE A 159 -12.62 9.36 -9.27
N TYR A 160 -12.18 9.10 -8.03
CA TYR A 160 -11.61 10.12 -7.14
C TYR A 160 -10.11 10.33 -7.30
N GLN A 161 -9.38 9.31 -7.74
CA GLN A 161 -7.93 9.29 -7.91
C GLN A 161 -7.56 8.58 -9.22
N PRO A 162 -7.80 9.20 -10.38
CA PRO A 162 -7.53 8.56 -11.68
C PRO A 162 -6.05 8.17 -11.86
N GLY A 163 -5.14 8.85 -11.16
CA GLY A 163 -3.72 8.50 -11.09
C GLY A 163 -3.36 7.42 -10.06
N CYS A 164 -4.32 6.59 -9.62
CA CYS A 164 -4.03 5.52 -8.67
C CYS A 164 -3.12 4.45 -9.28
N ILE A 165 -2.04 4.12 -8.57
CA ILE A 165 -1.23 2.93 -8.87
C ILE A 165 -1.96 1.73 -8.27
N CYS A 166 -2.45 0.84 -9.13
CA CYS A 166 -3.36 -0.24 -8.78
C CYS A 166 -2.66 -1.59 -8.71
N LEU A 167 -3.06 -2.40 -7.74
CA LEU A 167 -2.78 -3.83 -7.68
C LEU A 167 -3.83 -4.62 -8.47
N PRO A 168 -3.50 -5.84 -8.92
CA PRO A 168 -4.49 -6.78 -9.44
C PRO A 168 -5.65 -6.99 -8.46
N GLU A 169 -6.86 -7.21 -8.96
CA GLU A 169 -8.07 -7.34 -8.15
C GLU A 169 -7.97 -8.46 -7.12
N GLN A 170 -7.34 -9.59 -7.46
CA GLN A 170 -7.09 -10.69 -6.53
C GLN A 170 -6.25 -10.25 -5.33
N ALA A 171 -5.18 -9.49 -5.57
CA ALA A 171 -4.32 -8.95 -4.51
C ALA A 171 -5.11 -7.99 -3.60
N MET A 172 -5.93 -7.12 -4.20
CA MET A 172 -6.79 -6.19 -3.47
C MET A 172 -7.84 -6.94 -2.62
N ASN A 173 -8.42 -8.03 -3.12
CA ASN A 173 -9.37 -8.87 -2.38
C ASN A 173 -8.74 -9.44 -1.11
N GLU A 174 -7.53 -9.98 -1.20
CA GLU A 174 -6.83 -10.51 -0.02
C GLU A 174 -6.50 -9.40 0.97
N ILE A 175 -6.00 -8.25 0.49
CA ILE A 175 -5.71 -7.09 1.34
C ILE A 175 -6.97 -6.64 2.09
N MET A 176 -8.08 -6.43 1.41
CA MET A 176 -9.33 -6.02 2.04
C MET A 176 -9.85 -7.05 3.03
N THR A 177 -9.73 -8.34 2.71
CA THR A 177 -10.10 -9.44 3.62
C THR A 177 -9.28 -9.38 4.92
N GLN A 178 -7.96 -9.17 4.83
CA GLN A 178 -7.11 -9.04 6.01
C GLN A 178 -7.43 -7.77 6.81
N LEU A 179 -7.72 -6.65 6.14
CA LEU A 179 -8.09 -5.40 6.80
C LEU A 179 -9.42 -5.56 7.56
N TYR A 180 -10.44 -6.19 6.97
CA TYR A 180 -11.73 -6.47 7.63
C TYR A 180 -11.54 -7.37 8.85
N ARG A 181 -10.72 -8.43 8.75
CA ARG A 181 -10.41 -9.29 9.92
C ARG A 181 -9.73 -8.51 11.06
N ARG A 182 -9.02 -7.43 10.75
CA ARG A 182 -8.38 -6.55 11.74
C ARG A 182 -9.30 -5.43 12.22
N GLY A 183 -10.58 -5.43 11.84
CA GLY A 183 -11.60 -4.47 12.29
C GLY A 183 -11.69 -3.19 11.45
N LEU A 184 -11.27 -3.24 10.17
CA LEU A 184 -11.53 -2.13 9.25
C LEU A 184 -13.04 -1.87 9.16
N THR A 185 -13.40 -0.61 9.24
CA THR A 185 -14.78 -0.14 9.02
C THR A 185 -14.82 0.72 7.76
N VAL A 186 -15.88 0.54 6.98
CA VAL A 186 -16.20 1.40 5.83
C VAL A 186 -17.34 2.33 6.23
N VAL A 187 -17.23 3.58 5.86
CA VAL A 187 -18.31 4.55 5.86
C VAL A 187 -18.47 5.08 4.44
N SER A 188 -19.69 5.11 3.91
CA SER A 188 -19.92 5.59 2.56
C SER A 188 -21.28 6.29 2.41
N ASN A 189 -21.39 7.13 1.40
CA ASN A 189 -22.61 7.68 0.87
C ASN A 189 -22.50 7.82 -0.66
N ARG A 190 -23.47 8.49 -1.30
CA ARG A 190 -23.45 8.67 -2.77
C ARG A 190 -22.31 9.56 -3.26
N ARG A 191 -21.64 10.31 -2.37
CA ARG A 191 -20.67 11.37 -2.69
C ARG A 191 -19.30 11.14 -2.07
N GLY A 192 -19.02 9.91 -1.59
CA GLY A 192 -17.72 9.56 -1.06
C GLY A 192 -17.70 8.30 -0.21
N TYR A 193 -16.50 7.93 0.22
CA TYR A 193 -16.26 6.82 1.14
C TYR A 193 -15.02 7.03 2.00
N GLY A 194 -14.97 6.33 3.12
CA GLY A 194 -13.81 6.27 4.00
C GLY A 194 -13.55 4.87 4.53
N LEU A 195 -12.28 4.50 4.60
CA LEU A 195 -11.78 3.26 5.18
C LEU A 195 -11.04 3.59 6.46
N TYR A 196 -11.49 3.14 7.63
CA TYR A 196 -10.89 3.55 8.89
C TYR A 196 -10.84 2.45 9.96
N TYR A 197 -9.94 2.65 10.91
CA TYR A 197 -9.90 1.96 12.19
C TYR A 197 -10.24 2.91 13.33
N THR A 198 -10.89 2.40 14.38
CA THR A 198 -11.06 3.13 15.64
C THR A 198 -9.89 2.83 16.57
N ARG A 199 -9.22 3.84 17.06
CA ARG A 199 -8.10 3.78 17.99
C ARG A 199 -8.33 4.76 19.15
N GLY A 200 -8.93 4.26 20.24
CA GLY A 200 -9.34 5.13 21.34
C GLY A 200 -10.31 6.22 20.86
N ASP A 201 -9.98 7.47 21.10
CA ASP A 201 -10.78 8.64 20.71
C ASP A 201 -10.48 9.15 19.28
N THR A 202 -9.76 8.39 18.48
CA THR A 202 -9.32 8.82 17.14
C THR A 202 -9.69 7.80 16.09
N LEU A 203 -10.31 8.27 15.01
CA LEU A 203 -10.54 7.50 13.78
C LEU A 203 -9.30 7.61 12.88
N GLN A 204 -8.68 6.50 12.57
CA GLN A 204 -7.55 6.44 11.66
C GLN A 204 -8.02 6.06 10.27
N PHE A 205 -8.27 7.07 9.43
CA PHE A 205 -8.63 6.87 8.03
C PHE A 205 -7.41 6.48 7.21
N LEU A 206 -7.43 5.27 6.69
CA LEU A 206 -6.44 4.79 5.72
C LEU A 206 -6.66 5.45 4.36
N GLU A 207 -7.91 5.76 4.06
CA GLU A 207 -8.34 6.40 2.83
C GLU A 207 -9.65 7.15 3.09
N LEU A 208 -9.77 8.35 2.53
CA LEU A 208 -10.98 9.16 2.53
C LEU A 208 -11.09 9.85 1.18
N GLN A 209 -12.18 9.59 0.47
CA GLN A 209 -12.49 10.17 -0.83
C GLN A 209 -13.91 10.75 -0.81
N ALA A 210 -14.06 11.96 -1.32
CA ALA A 210 -15.35 12.61 -1.41
C ALA A 210 -15.34 13.71 -2.48
N ASP A 211 -16.51 14.14 -2.93
CA ASP A 211 -16.65 15.20 -3.93
C ASP A 211 -16.06 16.55 -3.47
N ASN A 212 -16.12 16.83 -2.16
CA ASN A 212 -15.62 18.06 -1.55
C ASN A 212 -15.50 17.91 -0.02
N ASP A 213 -14.98 18.93 0.64
CA ASP A 213 -14.75 18.95 2.09
C ASP A 213 -16.02 18.74 2.91
N HIS A 214 -17.15 19.36 2.51
CA HIS A 214 -18.40 19.16 3.20
C HIS A 214 -18.86 17.69 3.16
N CYS A 215 -18.72 17.03 2.01
CA CYS A 215 -19.05 15.61 1.88
C CYS A 215 -18.11 14.72 2.71
N ALA A 216 -16.82 15.07 2.77
CA ALA A 216 -15.86 14.41 3.64
C ALA A 216 -16.23 14.59 5.13
N ASP A 217 -16.58 15.81 5.55
CA ASP A 217 -17.00 16.11 6.91
C ASP A 217 -18.27 15.34 7.32
N LEU A 218 -19.22 15.14 6.41
CA LEU A 218 -20.39 14.29 6.64
C LEU A 218 -20.02 12.83 6.92
N LEU A 219 -19.06 12.27 6.20
CA LEU A 219 -18.56 10.91 6.45
C LEU A 219 -17.83 10.81 7.80
N LEU A 220 -17.01 11.80 8.12
CA LEU A 220 -16.34 11.90 9.43
C LEU A 220 -17.33 11.97 10.57
N GLN A 221 -18.34 12.83 10.45
CA GLN A 221 -19.40 12.97 11.44
C GLN A 221 -20.18 11.65 11.64
N ALA A 222 -20.59 10.99 10.54
CA ALA A 222 -21.29 9.71 10.64
C ALA A 222 -20.43 8.64 11.34
N ALA A 223 -19.14 8.56 11.00
CA ALA A 223 -18.21 7.65 11.66
C ALA A 223 -18.05 7.97 13.15
N ARG A 224 -18.02 9.27 13.51
CA ARG A 224 -18.02 9.72 14.90
C ARG A 224 -19.28 9.31 15.65
N GLU A 225 -20.47 9.51 15.07
CA GLU A 225 -21.75 9.13 15.69
C GLU A 225 -21.81 7.63 15.99
N LYS A 226 -21.26 6.82 15.09
CA LYS A 226 -21.17 5.34 15.28
C LYS A 226 -20.19 4.94 16.38
N THR A 227 -19.10 5.66 16.57
CA THR A 227 -17.95 5.19 17.39
C THR A 227 -17.76 6.00 18.68
N GLY A 228 -18.28 7.23 18.74
CA GLY A 228 -18.03 8.18 19.82
C GLY A 228 -16.68 8.93 19.70
N ALA A 229 -15.81 8.58 18.76
CA ALA A 229 -14.50 9.21 18.58
C ALA A 229 -14.61 10.70 18.26
N GLN A 230 -13.70 11.51 18.80
CA GLN A 230 -13.76 12.98 18.70
C GLN A 230 -12.82 13.52 17.63
N ASN A 231 -11.80 12.73 17.26
CA ASN A 231 -10.71 13.14 16.38
C ASN A 231 -10.58 12.20 15.17
N ALA A 232 -10.05 12.73 14.08
CA ALA A 232 -9.66 11.95 12.91
C ALA A 232 -8.20 12.20 12.55
N ARG A 233 -7.51 11.14 12.18
CA ARG A 233 -6.22 11.16 11.48
C ARG A 233 -6.45 10.58 10.09
N ILE A 234 -6.25 11.38 9.06
CA ILE A 234 -6.63 11.05 7.69
C ILE A 234 -5.37 11.03 6.83
N LEU A 235 -5.23 9.96 6.04
CA LEU A 235 -4.22 9.88 4.98
C LEU A 235 -4.87 10.29 3.66
N LEU A 236 -4.33 11.33 3.05
CA LEU A 236 -4.78 11.91 1.79
C LEU A 236 -3.69 11.78 0.72
N ALA A 237 -4.07 11.69 -0.54
CA ALA A 237 -3.12 11.88 -1.63
C ALA A 237 -2.58 13.32 -1.61
N GLU A 238 -1.32 13.50 -2.04
CA GLU A 238 -0.73 14.86 -2.11
C GLU A 238 -1.52 15.79 -3.02
N ASN A 239 -1.99 15.27 -4.14
CA ASN A 239 -2.76 15.98 -5.16
C ASN A 239 -4.27 16.04 -4.89
N GLN A 240 -4.74 15.41 -3.80
CA GLN A 240 -6.16 15.38 -3.46
C GLN A 240 -6.65 16.76 -3.02
N THR A 241 -7.79 17.18 -3.56
CA THR A 241 -8.39 18.51 -3.29
C THR A 241 -9.04 18.62 -1.92
N LEU A 242 -9.37 17.50 -1.27
CA LEU A 242 -9.95 17.51 0.07
C LEU A 242 -9.02 18.18 1.07
N HIS A 243 -9.58 19.12 1.85
CA HIS A 243 -8.86 19.90 2.85
C HIS A 243 -7.56 20.51 2.28
N LEU A 244 -7.69 21.17 1.11
CA LEU A 244 -6.57 21.72 0.38
C LEU A 244 -5.72 22.65 1.26
N GLY A 245 -4.41 22.46 1.23
CA GLY A 245 -3.47 23.22 2.07
C GLY A 245 -3.40 22.78 3.52
N ALA A 246 -4.28 21.91 3.99
CA ALA A 246 -4.23 21.37 5.35
C ALA A 246 -3.45 20.07 5.43
N GLY A 247 -2.93 19.78 6.63
CA GLY A 247 -2.15 18.58 6.91
C GLY A 247 -0.65 18.72 6.63
N ARG A 248 0.10 17.72 7.03
CA ARG A 248 1.55 17.66 6.84
C ARG A 248 1.91 16.65 5.77
N ARG A 249 2.69 17.08 4.79
CA ARG A 249 3.29 16.20 3.80
C ARG A 249 4.20 15.17 4.47
N CYS A 250 4.06 13.91 4.10
CA CYS A 250 4.94 12.83 4.54
C CYS A 250 5.44 12.03 3.34
N GLY A 251 6.69 11.58 3.41
CA GLY A 251 7.22 10.60 2.47
C GLY A 251 6.48 9.28 2.67
N TYR A 252 6.03 8.68 1.56
CA TYR A 252 5.37 7.37 1.62
C TYR A 252 5.94 6.40 0.60
N GLY A 253 6.02 6.80 -0.66
CA GLY A 253 6.53 5.97 -1.73
C GLY A 253 7.53 6.70 -2.62
N MET A 254 8.26 5.92 -3.36
CA MET A 254 9.20 6.39 -4.40
C MET A 254 9.04 5.55 -5.65
N ILE A 255 9.29 6.18 -6.81
CA ILE A 255 9.22 5.57 -8.13
C ILE A 255 10.57 5.64 -8.83
N ALA A 256 10.97 4.55 -9.46
CA ALA A 256 12.07 4.46 -10.42
C ALA A 256 11.50 4.18 -11.81
N PHE A 257 11.97 4.90 -12.82
CA PHE A 257 11.61 4.65 -14.21
C PHE A 257 12.58 3.62 -14.80
N LEU A 258 12.04 2.55 -15.38
CA LEU A 258 12.81 1.46 -15.99
C LEU A 258 13.00 1.68 -17.49
N GLY A 259 12.14 2.50 -18.08
CA GLY A 259 12.19 2.96 -19.46
C GLY A 259 12.19 4.48 -19.54
N ARG A 260 11.46 5.03 -20.52
CA ARG A 260 11.33 6.48 -20.69
C ARG A 260 10.51 7.07 -19.53
N PRO A 261 11.00 8.12 -18.85
CA PRO A 261 10.22 8.79 -17.81
C PRO A 261 8.89 9.35 -18.34
N PHE A 262 7.87 9.32 -17.49
CA PHE A 262 6.52 9.85 -17.76
C PHE A 262 6.03 10.71 -16.58
N PRO A 263 5.01 11.57 -16.76
CA PRO A 263 4.46 12.40 -15.69
C PRO A 263 3.84 11.57 -14.56
N THR A 264 4.14 11.95 -13.31
CA THR A 264 3.63 11.31 -12.09
C THR A 264 3.04 12.33 -11.10
N THR A 265 2.65 13.50 -11.60
CA THR A 265 2.10 14.61 -10.78
C THR A 265 0.78 14.27 -10.12
N ASP A 266 0.00 13.40 -10.74
CA ASP A 266 -1.29 12.88 -10.27
C ASP A 266 -1.19 11.47 -9.65
N ALA A 267 0.01 10.89 -9.59
CA ALA A 267 0.20 9.54 -9.09
C ALA A 267 -0.19 9.41 -7.62
N TYR A 268 -1.09 8.49 -7.34
CA TYR A 268 -1.51 8.10 -6.01
C TYR A 268 -1.07 6.66 -5.70
N PHE A 269 -0.11 6.54 -4.81
CA PHE A 269 0.43 5.26 -4.38
C PHE A 269 -0.02 4.94 -2.96
N ARG A 270 -0.97 4.01 -2.81
CA ARG A 270 -1.47 3.57 -1.50
C ARG A 270 -1.90 2.11 -1.55
N MET A 271 -1.11 1.23 -0.97
CA MET A 271 -1.32 -0.23 -1.00
C MET A 271 -2.18 -0.76 0.16
N LEU A 272 -2.63 0.10 1.08
CA LEU A 272 -3.48 -0.21 2.24
C LEU A 272 -2.88 -1.22 3.24
N LEU A 273 -1.60 -1.52 3.17
CA LEU A 273 -0.89 -2.44 4.07
C LEU A 273 -0.15 -1.71 5.17
#